data_eea84793260d14930f180e76ce22153d
#
_entry.id   eea84793260d14930f180e76ce22153d
#
_cell.length_a   1.000
_cell.length_b   1.000
_cell.length_c   1.000
_cell.angle_alpha   90.00
_cell.angle_beta   90.00
_cell.angle_gamma   90.00
#
_symmetry.space_group_name_H-M   'P 1'
#
loop_
_entity.id
_entity.type
_entity.pdbx_description
1 polymer ?
#
loop_
_entity_poly.entity_id
_entity_poly.type
_entity_poly.pdbx_seq_one_letter_code
_entity_poly.pdbx_strand_id
1 'polypeptide(L)'
;MIDITTAEALSRLSFDLEPSLIASAVTIDDVEATFEQGDSKLRITPGANLEAGEHVVVIDYAGRPGTVDSLTRIGNIGWFDRPDVSVSVGEPFGARTWYPVNDHPIDKATYTFNLDVDQDLRGVANGVLTSDEQVDGRRLSTWEMRQPMASYLATIAVGDFTLVQSEPGAGVEVFDAVPTRLRDVFVGDFELTDEMLETFVDLFGPYPFDEYGVLIADTELGFALETQGRSLFSSAFVDGDGSIERIVAHELAHQWFGNNVSPARWQDIWLNEGFASYAEDLWIEFGRDGDVDALEDRLVSRAQSALLPAPGDPGAAGLFDPSVYRRGGLTLHSLRLTVGDDVFFDILKEWNIRYGGGSASTADFVALSEELSGAELSSFFDAWLGDGALPPLR
;
A
#
# COMPACT_ATOMS: atom_id res chain seq x y z
N MET A 1 -14.16 -10.94 12.51
CA MET A 1 -15.46 -10.90 11.82
C MET A 1 -15.20 -10.38 10.42
N ILE A 2 -15.80 -10.98 9.41
CA ILE A 2 -15.64 -10.63 8.00
C ILE A 2 -17.02 -10.59 7.36
N ASP A 3 -17.41 -9.43 6.87
CA ASP A 3 -18.61 -9.26 6.06
C ASP A 3 -18.26 -9.62 4.61
N ILE A 4 -18.99 -10.53 4.00
CA ILE A 4 -18.77 -10.99 2.64
C ILE A 4 -20.04 -10.84 1.79
N THR A 5 -19.86 -10.56 0.51
CA THR A 5 -20.95 -10.60 -0.48
C THR A 5 -20.67 -11.70 -1.49
N THR A 6 -21.59 -12.63 -1.67
CA THR A 6 -21.48 -13.71 -2.65
C THR A 6 -22.36 -13.44 -3.87
N ALA A 7 -21.79 -13.56 -5.07
CA ALA A 7 -22.51 -13.36 -6.33
C ALA A 7 -23.40 -14.56 -6.72
N GLU A 8 -23.09 -15.74 -6.18
CA GLU A 8 -23.80 -17.00 -6.45
C GLU A 8 -23.84 -17.87 -5.20
N ALA A 9 -24.65 -18.93 -5.22
CA ALA A 9 -24.72 -19.85 -4.09
C ALA A 9 -23.42 -20.64 -3.94
N LEU A 10 -22.87 -20.67 -2.69
CA LEU A 10 -21.61 -21.30 -2.38
C LEU A 10 -21.78 -22.45 -1.40
N SER A 11 -21.15 -23.60 -1.70
CA SER A 11 -21.06 -24.74 -0.80
C SER A 11 -19.80 -24.72 0.07
N ARG A 12 -18.88 -23.80 -0.18
CA ARG A 12 -17.59 -23.67 0.52
C ARG A 12 -17.03 -22.26 0.40
N LEU A 13 -16.38 -21.79 1.49
CA LEU A 13 -15.56 -20.58 1.53
C LEU A 13 -14.10 -20.96 1.77
N SER A 14 -13.17 -20.09 1.40
CA SER A 14 -11.74 -20.28 1.67
C SER A 14 -11.08 -18.94 1.95
N PHE A 15 -10.33 -18.87 3.05
CA PHE A 15 -9.46 -17.74 3.38
C PHE A 15 -8.00 -18.21 3.42
N ASP A 16 -7.07 -17.31 3.18
CA ASP A 16 -5.65 -17.49 3.44
C ASP A 16 -5.39 -17.32 4.93
N LEU A 17 -4.66 -18.24 5.54
CA LEU A 17 -4.27 -18.21 6.94
C LEU A 17 -3.06 -19.11 7.16
N GLU A 18 -1.96 -18.55 7.66
CA GLU A 18 -0.75 -19.34 7.92
C GLU A 18 -0.95 -20.33 9.07
N PRO A 19 -0.31 -21.53 9.00
CA PRO A 19 -0.50 -22.60 9.98
C PRO A 19 -0.04 -22.26 11.41
N SER A 20 0.70 -21.18 11.60
CA SER A 20 1.09 -20.68 12.92
C SER A 20 -0.09 -20.10 13.71
N LEU A 21 -1.18 -19.77 13.01
CA LEU A 21 -2.45 -19.30 13.56
C LEU A 21 -3.48 -20.42 13.42
N ILE A 22 -4.08 -20.86 14.52
CA ILE A 22 -4.98 -22.00 14.56
C ILE A 22 -6.41 -21.52 14.79
N ALA A 23 -7.29 -21.77 13.83
CA ALA A 23 -8.71 -21.52 13.98
C ALA A 23 -9.30 -22.52 15.01
N SER A 24 -10.14 -22.01 15.91
CA SER A 24 -10.78 -22.81 16.98
C SER A 24 -12.29 -22.87 16.83
N ALA A 25 -12.93 -21.86 16.23
CA ALA A 25 -14.34 -21.83 15.91
C ALA A 25 -14.60 -20.99 14.66
N VAL A 26 -15.64 -21.36 13.93
CA VAL A 26 -16.13 -20.59 12.77
C VAL A 26 -17.66 -20.60 12.80
N THR A 27 -18.25 -19.41 12.65
CA THR A 27 -19.69 -19.28 12.39
C THR A 27 -19.92 -18.50 11.11
N ILE A 28 -21.05 -18.77 10.44
CA ILE A 28 -21.57 -17.99 9.32
C ILE A 28 -23.02 -17.66 9.66
N ASP A 29 -23.36 -16.35 9.71
CA ASP A 29 -24.68 -15.87 10.09
C ASP A 29 -25.14 -16.47 11.43
N ASP A 30 -24.25 -16.48 12.44
CA ASP A 30 -24.41 -17.05 13.76
C ASP A 30 -24.62 -18.60 13.80
N VAL A 31 -24.44 -19.30 12.68
CA VAL A 31 -24.54 -20.76 12.60
C VAL A 31 -23.15 -21.39 12.55
N GLU A 32 -22.88 -22.37 13.41
CA GLU A 32 -21.60 -23.11 13.40
C GLU A 32 -21.34 -23.75 12.02
N ALA A 33 -20.11 -23.55 11.52
CA ALA A 33 -19.63 -24.15 10.30
C ALA A 33 -18.46 -25.11 10.58
N THR A 34 -18.34 -26.17 9.78
CA THR A 34 -17.17 -27.03 9.84
C THR A 34 -16.04 -26.44 9.01
N PHE A 35 -14.80 -26.69 9.42
CA PHE A 35 -13.65 -26.18 8.70
C PHE A 35 -12.46 -27.14 8.72
N GLU A 36 -11.59 -26.96 7.73
CA GLU A 36 -10.30 -27.64 7.61
C GLU A 36 -9.22 -26.58 7.39
N GLN A 37 -8.11 -26.70 8.13
CA GLN A 37 -6.97 -25.79 7.98
C GLN A 37 -5.73 -26.58 7.50
N GLY A 38 -5.07 -26.09 6.46
CA GLY A 38 -3.85 -26.67 5.90
C GLY A 38 -3.44 -25.95 4.63
N ASP A 39 -2.16 -26.07 4.24
CA ASP A 39 -1.60 -25.43 3.04
C ASP A 39 -1.83 -23.91 3.00
N SER A 40 -1.63 -23.23 4.14
CA SER A 40 -1.90 -21.80 4.31
C SER A 40 -3.33 -21.38 3.91
N LYS A 41 -4.30 -22.29 4.03
CA LYS A 41 -5.72 -22.08 3.75
C LYS A 41 -6.61 -22.55 4.91
N LEU A 42 -7.61 -21.75 5.22
CA LEU A 42 -8.75 -22.09 6.05
C LEU A 42 -9.96 -22.30 5.14
N ARG A 43 -10.38 -23.56 4.99
CA ARG A 43 -11.51 -23.96 4.14
C ARG A 43 -12.73 -24.20 5.02
N ILE A 44 -13.80 -23.45 4.79
CA ILE A 44 -15.00 -23.48 5.61
C ILE A 44 -16.14 -24.09 4.81
N THR A 45 -16.86 -25.03 5.44
CA THR A 45 -18.03 -25.68 4.87
C THR A 45 -19.25 -25.28 5.71
N PRO A 46 -20.16 -24.44 5.18
CA PRO A 46 -21.38 -24.07 5.88
C PRO A 46 -22.30 -25.28 6.08
N GLY A 47 -23.17 -25.23 7.09
CA GLY A 47 -24.14 -26.31 7.38
C GLY A 47 -25.17 -26.54 6.27
N ALA A 48 -25.43 -25.50 5.46
CA ALA A 48 -26.19 -25.53 4.22
C ALA A 48 -25.50 -24.60 3.21
N ASN A 49 -25.77 -24.76 1.90
CA ASN A 49 -25.24 -23.83 0.91
C ASN A 49 -25.65 -22.40 1.28
N LEU A 50 -24.69 -21.49 1.18
CA LEU A 50 -24.96 -20.05 1.25
C LEU A 50 -25.66 -19.63 -0.03
N GLU A 51 -26.75 -18.91 0.09
CA GLU A 51 -27.39 -18.29 -1.07
C GLU A 51 -26.56 -17.06 -1.53
N ALA A 52 -26.79 -16.57 -2.74
CA ALA A 52 -26.20 -15.31 -3.16
C ALA A 52 -26.68 -14.15 -2.26
N GLY A 53 -25.77 -13.32 -1.77
CA GLY A 53 -26.11 -12.22 -0.86
C GLY A 53 -25.01 -11.89 0.12
N GLU A 54 -25.39 -11.15 1.17
CA GLU A 54 -24.50 -10.72 2.25
C GLU A 54 -24.48 -11.78 3.37
N HIS A 55 -23.29 -12.06 3.90
CA HIS A 55 -23.09 -13.00 5.00
C HIS A 55 -22.02 -12.48 5.95
N VAL A 56 -22.12 -12.85 7.22
CA VAL A 56 -21.15 -12.53 8.26
C VAL A 56 -20.40 -13.79 8.68
N VAL A 57 -19.08 -13.82 8.46
CA VAL A 57 -18.20 -14.91 8.89
C VAL A 57 -17.44 -14.46 10.14
N VAL A 58 -17.58 -15.19 11.24
CA VAL A 58 -16.78 -14.98 12.45
C VAL A 58 -15.82 -16.14 12.61
N ILE A 59 -14.54 -15.83 12.79
CA ILE A 59 -13.46 -16.80 12.94
C ILE A 59 -12.72 -16.50 14.24
N ASP A 60 -12.78 -17.44 15.18
CA ASP A 60 -11.94 -17.41 16.37
C ASP A 60 -10.65 -18.16 16.08
N TYR A 61 -9.53 -17.50 16.27
CA TYR A 61 -8.22 -18.08 16.06
C TYR A 61 -7.21 -17.55 17.08
N ALA A 62 -6.16 -18.31 17.29
CA ALA A 62 -5.05 -17.94 18.15
C ALA A 62 -3.75 -18.53 17.65
N GLY A 63 -2.64 -17.97 18.07
CA GLY A 63 -1.31 -18.44 17.72
C GLY A 63 -0.26 -17.35 17.84
N ARG A 64 0.92 -17.64 17.34
CA ARG A 64 2.00 -16.66 17.23
C ARG A 64 2.20 -16.36 15.76
N PRO A 65 1.81 -15.17 15.30
CA PRO A 65 2.05 -14.76 13.93
C PRO A 65 3.56 -14.71 13.64
N GLY A 66 3.94 -14.82 12.39
CA GLY A 66 5.34 -14.84 11.99
C GLY A 66 5.54 -14.32 10.58
N THR A 67 6.74 -14.53 10.05
CA THR A 67 7.09 -14.11 8.68
C THR A 67 7.07 -15.28 7.71
N VAL A 68 6.85 -14.97 6.43
CA VAL A 68 7.02 -15.88 5.29
C VAL A 68 7.98 -15.26 4.27
N ASP A 69 8.62 -16.08 3.45
CA ASP A 69 9.44 -15.60 2.34
C ASP A 69 8.53 -15.08 1.22
N SER A 70 8.69 -13.83 0.83
CA SER A 70 7.94 -13.21 -0.27
C SER A 70 8.28 -13.81 -1.64
N LEU A 71 9.35 -14.59 -1.75
CA LEU A 71 9.94 -15.09 -3.00
C LEU A 71 10.46 -13.99 -3.91
N THR A 72 10.53 -12.77 -3.41
CA THR A 72 11.06 -11.58 -4.10
C THR A 72 12.33 -11.09 -3.41
N ARG A 73 12.95 -10.05 -3.95
CA ARG A 73 14.18 -9.47 -3.38
C ARG A 73 13.99 -8.73 -2.05
N ILE A 74 12.76 -8.42 -1.65
CA ILE A 74 12.49 -7.79 -0.34
C ILE A 74 12.61 -8.78 0.82
N GLY A 75 12.61 -10.10 0.54
CA GLY A 75 12.84 -11.15 1.54
C GLY A 75 11.58 -11.48 2.35
N ASN A 76 11.70 -11.53 3.66
CA ASN A 76 10.60 -11.92 4.53
C ASN A 76 9.57 -10.80 4.69
N ILE A 77 8.30 -11.19 4.69
CA ILE A 77 7.11 -10.35 4.92
C ILE A 77 6.22 -10.99 5.99
N GLY A 78 5.20 -10.28 6.42
CA GLY A 78 4.26 -10.75 7.44
C GLY A 78 4.51 -10.09 8.78
N TRP A 79 4.40 -10.85 9.86
CA TRP A 79 4.50 -10.31 11.21
C TRP A 79 5.92 -10.39 11.77
N PHE A 80 6.52 -9.23 12.01
CA PHE A 80 7.82 -9.09 12.67
C PHE A 80 7.61 -8.83 14.15
N ASP A 81 8.13 -9.72 14.98
CA ASP A 81 8.16 -9.59 16.44
C ASP A 81 9.59 -9.25 16.87
N ARG A 82 9.80 -8.05 17.34
CA ARG A 82 11.12 -7.49 17.73
C ARG A 82 11.06 -6.99 19.18
N PRO A 83 12.21 -6.77 19.84
CA PRO A 83 12.24 -6.35 21.24
C PRO A 83 11.46 -5.07 21.53
N ASP A 84 11.47 -4.10 20.60
CA ASP A 84 10.92 -2.76 20.81
C ASP A 84 9.59 -2.54 20.04
N VAL A 85 9.28 -3.41 19.07
CA VAL A 85 8.06 -3.30 18.26
C VAL A 85 7.64 -4.64 17.68
N SER A 86 6.34 -4.90 17.67
CA SER A 86 5.73 -5.87 16.75
C SER A 86 5.06 -5.11 15.62
N VAL A 87 5.30 -5.51 14.35
CA VAL A 87 4.76 -4.81 13.18
C VAL A 87 4.46 -5.79 12.05
N SER A 88 3.36 -5.54 11.32
CA SER A 88 3.01 -6.31 10.11
C SER A 88 3.49 -5.59 8.84
N VAL A 89 4.01 -6.39 7.90
CA VAL A 89 4.43 -6.00 6.55
C VAL A 89 3.66 -6.85 5.55
N GLY A 90 2.72 -6.26 4.82
CA GLY A 90 1.72 -7.00 4.05
C GLY A 90 2.12 -7.37 2.64
N GLU A 91 2.91 -6.59 1.96
CA GLU A 91 3.17 -6.74 0.53
C GLU A 91 4.21 -7.84 0.20
N PRO A 92 3.92 -8.73 -0.80
CA PRO A 92 2.69 -8.79 -1.59
C PRO A 92 1.61 -9.70 -0.99
N PHE A 93 1.89 -10.57 -0.01
CA PHE A 93 0.94 -11.55 0.55
C PHE A 93 1.20 -11.89 2.02
N GLY A 94 1.64 -10.91 2.79
CA GLY A 94 1.95 -11.05 4.22
C GLY A 94 0.74 -10.96 5.15
N ALA A 95 -0.41 -10.48 4.67
CA ALA A 95 -1.61 -10.31 5.49
C ALA A 95 -2.09 -11.63 6.13
N ARG A 96 -2.04 -12.74 5.41
CA ARG A 96 -2.41 -14.07 5.89
C ARG A 96 -1.58 -14.58 7.09
N THR A 97 -0.47 -13.92 7.41
CA THR A 97 0.39 -14.31 8.53
C THR A 97 -0.17 -13.90 9.89
N TRP A 98 -1.17 -12.99 9.92
CA TRP A 98 -1.70 -12.47 11.17
C TRP A 98 -3.24 -12.43 11.25
N TYR A 99 -3.98 -12.52 10.12
CA TYR A 99 -5.43 -12.66 10.12
C TYR A 99 -5.94 -13.47 8.92
N PRO A 100 -7.13 -14.12 9.02
CA PRO A 100 -7.77 -14.79 7.89
C PRO A 100 -8.22 -13.78 6.83
N VAL A 101 -7.84 -13.98 5.58
CA VAL A 101 -8.04 -13.00 4.51
C VAL A 101 -8.11 -13.68 3.14
N ASN A 102 -8.74 -13.06 2.15
CA ASN A 102 -8.46 -13.35 0.76
C ASN A 102 -7.28 -12.46 0.32
N ASP A 103 -6.05 -13.01 0.34
CA ASP A 103 -4.81 -12.24 0.23
C ASP A 103 -4.47 -11.95 -1.24
N HIS A 104 -5.29 -11.07 -1.84
CA HIS A 104 -5.16 -10.64 -3.24
C HIS A 104 -5.53 -9.16 -3.39
N PRO A 105 -4.79 -8.35 -4.17
CA PRO A 105 -4.98 -6.91 -4.25
C PRO A 105 -6.35 -6.45 -4.78
N ILE A 106 -7.06 -7.33 -5.52
CA ILE A 106 -8.39 -7.01 -6.06
C ILE A 106 -9.49 -7.07 -4.99
N ASP A 107 -9.26 -7.79 -3.89
CA ASP A 107 -10.27 -8.00 -2.85
C ASP A 107 -10.11 -6.97 -1.75
N LYS A 108 -10.65 -5.78 -2.00
CA LYS A 108 -10.63 -4.68 -1.05
C LYS A 108 -11.79 -4.76 -0.07
N ALA A 109 -11.54 -4.33 1.17
CA ALA A 109 -12.54 -4.21 2.22
C ALA A 109 -12.32 -2.95 3.05
N THR A 110 -13.31 -2.54 3.83
CA THR A 110 -13.13 -1.62 4.94
C THR A 110 -12.68 -2.39 6.18
N TYR A 111 -11.95 -1.73 7.09
CA TYR A 111 -11.39 -2.41 8.26
C TYR A 111 -11.71 -1.66 9.54
N THR A 112 -12.04 -2.42 10.60
CA THR A 112 -12.08 -1.94 11.98
C THR A 112 -11.11 -2.78 12.79
N PHE A 113 -10.08 -2.13 13.34
CA PHE A 113 -9.08 -2.75 14.19
C PHE A 113 -9.35 -2.40 15.65
N ASN A 114 -9.73 -3.40 16.46
CA ASN A 114 -9.83 -3.27 17.89
C ASN A 114 -8.59 -3.90 18.52
N LEU A 115 -7.72 -3.07 19.08
CA LEU A 115 -6.42 -3.49 19.62
C LEU A 115 -6.46 -3.43 21.14
N ASP A 116 -6.11 -4.54 21.79
CA ASP A 116 -6.01 -4.68 23.24
C ASP A 116 -4.56 -5.04 23.59
N VAL A 117 -3.81 -4.08 24.12
CA VAL A 117 -2.38 -4.19 24.42
C VAL A 117 -2.08 -3.82 25.87
N ASP A 118 -0.85 -4.06 26.34
CA ASP A 118 -0.44 -3.59 27.66
C ASP A 118 -0.51 -2.07 27.74
N GLN A 119 -0.91 -1.54 28.91
CA GLN A 119 -1.19 -0.11 29.07
C GLN A 119 -0.03 0.82 28.72
N ASP A 120 1.21 0.33 28.84
CA ASP A 120 2.43 1.10 28.58
C ASP A 120 2.81 1.11 27.08
N LEU A 121 2.09 0.34 26.26
CA LEU A 121 2.26 0.26 24.82
C LEU A 121 1.09 0.91 24.08
N ARG A 122 1.29 1.18 22.80
CA ARG A 122 0.23 1.57 21.87
C ARG A 122 0.09 0.55 20.74
N GLY A 123 -1.16 0.22 20.43
CA GLY A 123 -1.51 -0.40 19.16
C GLY A 123 -1.85 0.69 18.14
N VAL A 124 -1.24 0.61 16.98
CA VAL A 124 -1.46 1.52 15.85
C VAL A 124 -1.87 0.70 14.65
N ALA A 125 -2.84 1.19 13.86
CA ALA A 125 -3.29 0.55 12.63
C ALA A 125 -3.59 1.59 11.54
N ASN A 126 -4.04 1.13 10.36
CA ASN A 126 -4.53 2.01 9.30
C ASN A 126 -5.81 2.76 9.73
N GLY A 127 -6.01 3.93 9.14
CA GLY A 127 -7.23 4.73 9.28
C GLY A 127 -7.26 5.58 10.55
N VAL A 128 -8.43 6.11 10.85
CA VAL A 128 -8.67 7.10 11.90
C VAL A 128 -8.77 6.43 13.27
N LEU A 129 -8.06 6.98 14.27
CA LEU A 129 -8.21 6.57 15.66
C LEU A 129 -9.54 7.08 16.22
N THR A 130 -10.49 6.18 16.47
CA THR A 130 -11.84 6.54 16.96
C THR A 130 -12.02 6.36 18.47
N SER A 131 -11.19 5.52 19.11
CA SER A 131 -11.17 5.34 20.58
C SER A 131 -9.78 4.95 21.06
N ASP A 132 -9.35 5.47 22.21
CA ASP A 132 -8.10 5.12 22.90
C ASP A 132 -8.30 5.24 24.42
N GLU A 133 -8.52 4.11 25.10
CA GLU A 133 -8.89 4.05 26.50
C GLU A 133 -7.92 3.16 27.30
N GLN A 134 -7.66 3.53 28.54
CA GLN A 134 -6.92 2.69 29.50
C GLN A 134 -7.87 2.13 30.54
N VAL A 135 -7.97 0.81 30.61
CA VAL A 135 -8.89 0.08 31.51
C VAL A 135 -8.14 -1.12 32.11
N ASP A 136 -8.14 -1.24 33.44
CA ASP A 136 -7.63 -2.41 34.18
C ASP A 136 -6.21 -2.86 33.79
N GLY A 137 -5.32 -1.91 33.51
CA GLY A 137 -3.91 -2.21 33.13
C GLY A 137 -3.72 -2.57 31.67
N ARG A 138 -4.76 -2.41 30.85
CA ARG A 138 -4.74 -2.59 29.39
C ARG A 138 -5.02 -1.27 28.70
N ARG A 139 -4.56 -1.17 27.44
CA ARG A 139 -4.92 -0.09 26.51
C ARG A 139 -5.75 -0.65 25.38
N LEU A 140 -6.95 -0.11 25.22
CA LEU A 140 -7.90 -0.49 24.19
C LEU A 140 -7.96 0.64 23.17
N SER A 141 -7.68 0.36 21.90
CA SER A 141 -7.80 1.34 20.83
C SER A 141 -8.62 0.78 19.68
N THR A 142 -9.39 1.66 19.03
CA THR A 142 -10.15 1.34 17.81
C THR A 142 -9.71 2.25 16.69
N TRP A 143 -9.32 1.65 15.57
CA TRP A 143 -8.97 2.32 14.33
C TRP A 143 -9.93 1.92 13.22
N GLU A 144 -10.34 2.86 12.38
CA GLU A 144 -11.28 2.62 11.29
C GLU A 144 -10.70 3.08 9.95
N MET A 145 -10.43 2.15 9.04
CA MET A 145 -10.18 2.43 7.63
C MET A 145 -11.49 2.28 6.87
N ARG A 146 -12.11 3.42 6.57
CA ARG A 146 -13.46 3.50 5.99
C ARG A 146 -13.47 3.36 4.48
N GLN A 147 -12.36 3.67 3.83
CA GLN A 147 -12.19 3.48 2.40
C GLN A 147 -11.73 2.05 2.09
N PRO A 148 -12.15 1.48 0.95
CA PRO A 148 -11.72 0.15 0.55
C PRO A 148 -10.19 0.03 0.47
N MET A 149 -9.63 -0.97 1.15
CA MET A 149 -8.20 -1.22 1.27
C MET A 149 -7.88 -2.66 0.88
N ALA A 150 -6.87 -2.85 0.04
CA ALA A 150 -6.34 -4.17 -0.29
C ALA A 150 -5.59 -4.75 0.92
N SER A 151 -5.61 -6.08 1.05
CA SER A 151 -5.02 -6.79 2.19
C SER A 151 -3.54 -6.49 2.42
N TYR A 152 -2.77 -6.33 1.36
CA TYR A 152 -1.33 -6.07 1.44
C TYR A 152 -0.98 -4.71 2.06
N LEU A 153 -1.93 -3.76 2.07
CA LEU A 153 -1.79 -2.42 2.64
C LEU A 153 -2.17 -2.35 4.13
N ALA A 154 -2.77 -3.44 4.65
CA ALA A 154 -3.16 -3.50 6.05
C ALA A 154 -1.95 -3.66 6.96
N THR A 155 -1.83 -2.78 7.95
CA THR A 155 -0.75 -2.82 8.93
C THR A 155 -1.26 -2.65 10.36
N ILE A 156 -0.58 -3.31 11.28
CA ILE A 156 -0.67 -3.08 12.72
C ILE A 156 0.75 -2.98 13.26
N ALA A 157 0.97 -2.07 14.19
CA ALA A 157 2.17 -2.04 15.02
C ALA A 157 1.81 -1.94 16.49
N VAL A 158 2.61 -2.57 17.35
CA VAL A 158 2.51 -2.48 18.82
C VAL A 158 3.88 -2.12 19.38
N GLY A 159 3.98 -1.00 20.11
CA GLY A 159 5.25 -0.52 20.63
C GLY A 159 5.09 0.72 21.51
N ASP A 160 6.20 1.31 21.92
CA ASP A 160 6.24 2.59 22.64
C ASP A 160 6.17 3.75 21.64
N PHE A 161 4.93 4.14 21.27
CA PHE A 161 4.65 5.20 20.30
C PHE A 161 4.14 6.48 20.96
N THR A 162 4.66 7.61 20.51
CA THR A 162 4.02 8.93 20.62
C THR A 162 3.25 9.20 19.35
N LEU A 163 1.98 9.62 19.50
CA LEU A 163 1.17 10.09 18.38
C LEU A 163 1.41 11.60 18.22
N VAL A 164 1.76 12.02 17.00
CA VAL A 164 2.05 13.40 16.64
C VAL A 164 1.01 13.85 15.61
N GLN A 165 0.33 14.94 15.89
CA GLN A 165 -0.59 15.57 14.96
C GLN A 165 0.06 16.84 14.42
N SER A 166 0.11 16.98 13.10
CA SER A 166 0.58 18.19 12.42
C SER A 166 -0.60 19.06 12.00
N GLU A 167 -0.33 20.31 11.58
CA GLU A 167 -1.33 21.15 10.93
C GLU A 167 -1.73 20.47 9.58
N PRO A 168 -3.00 20.54 9.19
CA PRO A 168 -3.45 19.91 7.95
C PRO A 168 -2.77 20.48 6.70
N GLY A 169 -2.15 19.64 5.88
CA GLY A 169 -1.68 19.94 4.54
C GLY A 169 -2.73 19.65 3.49
N ALA A 170 -3.02 20.56 2.54
CA ALA A 170 -4.07 20.42 1.53
C ALA A 170 -5.46 20.04 2.09
N GLY A 171 -5.72 20.36 3.37
CA GLY A 171 -6.94 19.97 4.08
C GLY A 171 -6.98 18.53 4.56
N VAL A 172 -5.86 17.81 4.50
CA VAL A 172 -5.70 16.44 4.99
C VAL A 172 -5.14 16.49 6.41
N GLU A 173 -5.81 15.84 7.35
CA GLU A 173 -5.28 15.66 8.70
C GLU A 173 -4.05 14.75 8.66
N VAL A 174 -2.95 15.18 9.31
CA VAL A 174 -1.71 14.40 9.40
C VAL A 174 -1.50 13.89 10.82
N PHE A 175 -1.40 12.57 10.95
CA PHE A 175 -1.35 11.91 12.25
C PHE A 175 -0.30 10.78 12.28
N ASP A 176 0.86 11.06 12.84
CA ASP A 176 2.02 10.18 12.83
C ASP A 176 2.15 9.34 14.09
N ALA A 177 2.64 8.11 13.94
CA ALA A 177 2.98 7.21 15.04
C ALA A 177 4.51 7.01 15.08
N VAL A 178 5.16 7.64 16.04
CA VAL A 178 6.61 7.74 16.13
C VAL A 178 7.10 7.07 17.41
N PRO A 179 8.14 6.20 17.39
CA PRO A 179 8.75 5.72 18.61
C PRO A 179 9.12 6.88 19.53
N THR A 180 8.73 6.81 20.80
CA THR A 180 8.89 7.94 21.75
C THR A 180 10.34 8.46 21.78
N ARG A 181 11.32 7.59 21.63
CA ARG A 181 12.74 7.94 21.57
C ARG A 181 13.16 8.75 20.33
N LEU A 182 12.39 8.68 19.23
CA LEU A 182 12.71 9.36 17.96
C LEU A 182 11.91 10.65 17.73
N ARG A 183 10.98 10.97 18.63
CA ARG A 183 10.06 12.10 18.48
C ARG A 183 10.74 13.42 18.10
N ASP A 184 11.85 13.74 18.73
CA ASP A 184 12.53 15.02 18.54
C ASP A 184 13.39 15.06 17.26
N VAL A 185 13.75 13.88 16.72
CA VAL A 185 14.57 13.72 15.50
C VAL A 185 13.67 13.64 14.26
N PHE A 186 12.54 12.97 14.41
CA PHE A 186 11.55 12.69 13.37
C PHE A 186 11.17 13.92 12.52
N VAL A 187 11.01 15.08 13.15
CA VAL A 187 10.51 16.30 12.48
C VAL A 187 11.39 16.69 11.28
N GLY A 188 12.72 16.56 11.39
CA GLY A 188 13.63 16.97 10.32
C GLY A 188 13.52 16.12 9.04
N ASP A 189 13.05 14.88 9.15
CA ASP A 189 12.91 13.99 8.01
C ASP A 189 11.54 14.09 7.32
N PHE A 190 10.51 14.57 8.03
CA PHE A 190 9.12 14.59 7.56
C PHE A 190 8.51 16.00 7.48
N GLU A 191 9.31 17.07 7.69
CA GLU A 191 8.82 18.45 7.72
C GLU A 191 8.17 18.93 6.40
N LEU A 192 8.49 18.25 5.27
CA LEU A 192 7.97 18.61 3.94
C LEU A 192 6.71 17.82 3.54
N THR A 193 6.18 16.96 4.41
CA THR A 193 5.02 16.11 4.09
C THR A 193 3.80 16.94 3.66
N ASP A 194 3.54 18.06 4.32
CA ASP A 194 2.40 18.94 3.99
C ASP A 194 2.56 19.58 2.62
N GLU A 195 3.78 20.06 2.27
CA GLU A 195 4.08 20.63 0.96
C GLU A 195 3.99 19.56 -0.14
N MET A 196 4.39 18.31 0.14
CA MET A 196 4.23 17.17 -0.77
C MET A 196 2.76 16.85 -0.99
N LEU A 197 1.93 16.83 0.07
CA LEU A 197 0.49 16.65 -0.03
C LEU A 197 -0.16 17.71 -0.92
N GLU A 198 0.17 18.99 -0.73
CA GLU A 198 -0.34 20.08 -1.56
C GLU A 198 0.05 19.88 -3.04
N THR A 199 1.32 19.60 -3.30
CA THR A 199 1.84 19.36 -4.65
C THR A 199 1.12 18.17 -5.32
N PHE A 200 0.97 17.07 -4.63
CA PHE A 200 0.36 15.86 -5.21
C PHE A 200 -1.16 15.99 -5.36
N VAL A 201 -1.84 16.72 -4.49
CA VAL A 201 -3.26 17.06 -4.68
C VAL A 201 -3.44 17.89 -5.96
N ASP A 202 -2.57 18.84 -6.24
CA ASP A 202 -2.62 19.64 -7.46
C ASP A 202 -2.37 18.80 -8.73
N LEU A 203 -1.43 17.84 -8.66
CA LEU A 203 -1.03 17.01 -9.81
C LEU A 203 -1.95 15.80 -10.03
N PHE A 204 -2.39 15.12 -8.95
CA PHE A 204 -3.07 13.82 -9.01
C PHE A 204 -4.56 13.89 -8.65
N GLY A 205 -5.03 15.04 -8.16
CA GLY A 205 -6.38 15.22 -7.67
C GLY A 205 -6.51 15.04 -6.15
N PRO A 206 -7.73 15.17 -5.60
CA PRO A 206 -7.96 15.12 -4.16
C PRO A 206 -7.33 13.90 -3.49
N TYR A 207 -6.79 14.09 -2.29
CA TYR A 207 -6.30 12.98 -1.45
C TYR A 207 -7.47 12.01 -1.15
N PRO A 208 -7.27 10.70 -1.32
CA PRO A 208 -8.40 9.75 -1.37
C PRO A 208 -8.90 9.25 -0.01
N PHE A 209 -8.21 9.55 1.10
CA PHE A 209 -8.50 8.99 2.42
C PHE A 209 -8.84 10.07 3.45
N ASP A 210 -9.32 9.67 4.65
CA ASP A 210 -9.74 10.60 5.69
C ASP A 210 -8.55 11.29 6.38
N GLU A 211 -7.40 10.61 6.49
CA GLU A 211 -6.16 11.14 7.07
C GLU A 211 -4.93 10.55 6.40
N TYR A 212 -3.81 11.20 6.53
CA TYR A 212 -2.49 10.69 6.22
C TYR A 212 -1.63 10.64 7.49
N GLY A 213 -0.52 9.94 7.43
CA GLY A 213 0.53 9.96 8.43
C GLY A 213 1.60 8.93 8.13
N VAL A 214 2.56 8.83 9.02
CA VAL A 214 3.60 7.81 8.95
C VAL A 214 3.59 6.96 10.22
N LEU A 215 3.99 5.72 10.06
CA LEU A 215 4.28 4.77 11.14
C LEU A 215 5.76 4.44 11.09
N ILE A 216 6.51 4.83 12.12
CA ILE A 216 7.92 4.47 12.22
C ILE A 216 8.04 3.19 13.03
N ALA A 217 8.37 2.07 12.38
CA ALA A 217 8.67 0.83 13.08
C ALA A 217 10.03 0.92 13.76
N ASP A 218 10.09 0.71 15.08
CA ASP A 218 11.34 0.76 15.86
C ASP A 218 12.21 -0.48 15.62
N THR A 219 12.55 -0.70 14.37
CA THR A 219 13.39 -1.81 13.90
C THR A 219 13.97 -1.52 12.52
N GLU A 220 15.04 -2.24 12.17
CA GLU A 220 15.63 -2.18 10.82
C GLU A 220 14.84 -3.10 9.86
N LEU A 221 14.02 -2.52 8.98
CA LEU A 221 13.32 -3.24 7.92
C LEU A 221 14.08 -3.22 6.59
N GLY A 222 14.90 -2.20 6.33
CA GLY A 222 15.65 -2.02 5.10
C GLY A 222 14.84 -1.44 3.92
N PHE A 223 13.56 -1.12 4.13
CA PHE A 223 12.63 -0.54 3.16
C PHE A 223 11.56 0.32 3.89
N ALA A 224 10.83 1.11 3.13
CA ALA A 224 9.56 1.70 3.52
C ALA A 224 8.42 0.94 2.80
N LEU A 225 7.17 1.18 3.20
CA LEU A 225 6.00 0.54 2.62
C LEU A 225 4.80 1.50 2.66
N GLU A 226 4.05 1.52 1.59
CA GLU A 226 2.93 2.43 1.34
C GLU A 226 1.64 2.13 2.12
N THR A 227 1.69 1.51 3.27
CA THR A 227 0.46 1.10 3.98
C THR A 227 -0.60 2.21 3.98
N GLN A 228 -1.87 1.85 3.65
CA GLN A 228 -2.90 2.82 3.28
C GLN A 228 -3.22 3.81 4.40
N GLY A 229 -3.19 5.09 4.08
CA GLY A 229 -3.43 6.20 5.00
C GLY A 229 -2.30 6.42 6.01
N ARG A 230 -1.31 5.52 6.07
CA ARG A 230 -0.22 5.56 7.06
C ARG A 230 1.01 4.80 6.56
N SER A 231 1.89 5.47 5.84
CA SER A 231 3.09 4.85 5.26
C SER A 231 4.03 4.36 6.36
N LEU A 232 4.56 3.14 6.19
CA LEU A 232 5.45 2.48 7.15
C LEU A 232 6.91 2.74 6.80
N PHE A 233 7.69 3.24 7.76
CA PHE A 233 9.12 3.47 7.63
C PHE A 233 9.91 2.70 8.69
N SER A 234 11.11 2.26 8.32
CA SER A 234 12.09 1.75 9.26
C SER A 234 12.67 2.87 10.13
N SER A 235 12.87 2.63 11.43
CA SER A 235 13.56 3.59 12.30
C SER A 235 15.00 3.89 11.86
N ALA A 236 15.61 3.04 11.05
CA ALA A 236 16.94 3.25 10.47
C ALA A 236 16.98 4.42 9.45
N PHE A 237 15.84 4.87 8.96
CA PHE A 237 15.74 6.02 8.06
C PHE A 237 15.61 7.35 8.79
N VAL A 238 15.36 7.33 10.11
CA VAL A 238 15.06 8.53 10.88
C VAL A 238 16.34 9.02 11.58
N ASP A 239 16.99 10.03 11.02
CA ASP A 239 18.19 10.64 11.55
C ASP A 239 18.11 12.19 11.68
N GLY A 240 17.07 12.79 11.12
CA GLY A 240 16.74 14.20 11.23
C GLY A 240 17.46 15.10 10.21
N ASP A 241 18.15 14.53 9.22
CA ASP A 241 18.89 15.31 8.20
C ASP A 241 18.13 15.53 6.89
N GLY A 242 16.90 14.98 6.78
CA GLY A 242 16.04 15.09 5.59
C GLY A 242 16.49 14.27 4.41
N SER A 243 17.44 13.35 4.57
CA SER A 243 18.02 12.58 3.47
C SER A 243 17.03 11.63 2.79
N ILE A 244 15.91 11.33 3.46
CA ILE A 244 14.86 10.42 2.95
C ILE A 244 13.72 11.13 2.21
N GLU A 245 13.79 12.44 1.99
CA GLU A 245 12.74 13.27 1.38
C GLU A 245 12.09 12.59 0.16
N ARG A 246 12.90 11.99 -0.74
CA ARG A 246 12.38 11.30 -1.93
C ARG A 246 11.64 10.01 -1.61
N ILE A 247 12.06 9.29 -0.56
CA ILE A 247 11.34 8.09 -0.11
C ILE A 247 9.99 8.51 0.47
N VAL A 248 9.94 9.61 1.22
CA VAL A 248 8.66 10.16 1.73
C VAL A 248 7.73 10.51 0.57
N ALA A 249 8.22 11.19 -0.47
CA ALA A 249 7.45 11.49 -1.67
C ALA A 249 6.96 10.23 -2.41
N HIS A 250 7.78 9.19 -2.49
CA HIS A 250 7.44 7.89 -3.07
C HIS A 250 6.28 7.23 -2.32
N GLU A 251 6.42 7.03 -1.01
CA GLU A 251 5.41 6.38 -0.18
C GLU A 251 4.11 7.18 -0.08
N LEU A 252 4.20 8.52 -0.12
CA LEU A 252 3.02 9.37 -0.17
C LEU A 252 2.27 9.24 -1.51
N ALA A 253 2.98 9.19 -2.64
CA ALA A 253 2.37 9.09 -3.96
C ALA A 253 1.59 7.77 -4.15
N HIS A 254 2.02 6.71 -3.50
CA HIS A 254 1.30 5.45 -3.48
C HIS A 254 -0.13 5.58 -2.96
N GLN A 255 -0.44 6.58 -2.13
CA GLN A 255 -1.80 6.77 -1.63
C GLN A 255 -2.79 6.97 -2.79
N TRP A 256 -2.36 7.56 -3.91
CA TRP A 256 -3.14 7.62 -5.16
C TRP A 256 -2.92 6.40 -6.05
N PHE A 257 -1.67 5.93 -6.19
CA PHE A 257 -1.23 4.90 -7.15
C PHE A 257 -0.75 3.65 -6.39
N GLY A 258 -1.61 2.65 -6.28
CA GLY A 258 -1.41 1.45 -5.45
C GLY A 258 -2.50 1.31 -4.40
N ASN A 259 -2.78 2.38 -3.64
CA ASN A 259 -3.72 2.34 -2.54
C ASN A 259 -5.15 2.70 -2.98
N ASN A 260 -5.37 3.90 -3.52
CA ASN A 260 -6.67 4.26 -4.07
C ASN A 260 -7.03 3.37 -5.26
N VAL A 261 -6.12 3.25 -6.23
CA VAL A 261 -6.25 2.34 -7.36
C VAL A 261 -5.20 1.25 -7.24
N SER A 262 -5.59 0.05 -6.80
CA SER A 262 -4.67 -1.09 -6.65
C SER A 262 -4.50 -1.85 -7.96
N PRO A 263 -3.40 -2.60 -8.16
CA PRO A 263 -3.21 -3.40 -9.36
C PRO A 263 -4.24 -4.53 -9.40
N ALA A 264 -4.87 -4.76 -10.55
CA ALA A 264 -5.78 -5.88 -10.72
C ALA A 264 -5.08 -7.24 -10.60
N ARG A 265 -3.77 -7.28 -10.86
CA ARG A 265 -2.89 -8.45 -10.76
C ARG A 265 -1.49 -7.98 -10.39
N TRP A 266 -0.74 -8.79 -9.70
CA TRP A 266 0.65 -8.47 -9.34
C TRP A 266 1.56 -8.20 -10.55
N GLN A 267 1.26 -8.75 -11.74
CA GLN A 267 2.00 -8.40 -12.96
C GLN A 267 1.91 -6.92 -13.34
N ASP A 268 0.83 -6.25 -12.92
CA ASP A 268 0.61 -4.82 -13.17
C ASP A 268 1.27 -3.90 -12.12
N ILE A 269 2.19 -4.42 -11.28
CA ILE A 269 2.83 -3.70 -10.15
C ILE A 269 3.56 -2.41 -10.57
N TRP A 270 3.95 -2.26 -11.84
CA TRP A 270 4.52 -1.02 -12.33
C TRP A 270 3.56 0.18 -12.23
N LEU A 271 2.22 -0.09 -12.15
CA LEU A 271 1.20 0.92 -11.91
C LEU A 271 1.29 1.50 -10.47
N ASN A 272 1.92 0.78 -9.54
CA ASN A 272 2.28 1.29 -8.23
C ASN A 272 3.66 1.94 -8.31
N GLU A 273 4.69 1.12 -8.51
CA GLU A 273 6.09 1.47 -8.35
C GLU A 273 6.63 2.47 -9.39
N GLY A 274 6.17 2.31 -10.63
CA GLY A 274 6.51 3.25 -11.70
C GLY A 274 5.95 4.64 -11.45
N PHE A 275 4.71 4.71 -10.97
CA PHE A 275 4.05 5.98 -10.65
C PHE A 275 4.70 6.65 -9.42
N ALA A 276 4.91 5.91 -8.34
CA ALA A 276 5.57 6.44 -7.14
C ALA A 276 7.01 6.89 -7.45
N SER A 277 7.75 6.12 -8.26
CA SER A 277 9.08 6.53 -8.72
C SER A 277 9.06 7.79 -9.59
N TYR A 278 8.03 7.99 -10.41
CA TYR A 278 7.90 9.21 -11.19
C TYR A 278 7.42 10.39 -10.33
N ALA A 279 6.64 10.14 -9.30
CA ALA A 279 6.24 11.15 -8.33
C ALA A 279 7.44 11.74 -7.57
N GLU A 280 8.50 10.95 -7.29
CA GLU A 280 9.77 11.49 -6.78
C GLU A 280 10.38 12.54 -7.73
N ASP A 281 10.26 12.33 -9.05
CA ASP A 281 10.76 13.27 -10.07
C ASP A 281 9.85 14.49 -10.19
N LEU A 282 8.52 14.29 -10.10
CA LEU A 282 7.56 15.39 -10.08
C LEU A 282 7.71 16.26 -8.83
N TRP A 283 8.06 15.67 -7.68
CA TRP A 283 8.39 16.43 -6.47
C TRP A 283 9.63 17.32 -6.67
N ILE A 284 10.67 16.84 -7.34
CA ILE A 284 11.85 17.65 -7.69
C ILE A 284 11.46 18.81 -8.64
N GLU A 285 10.55 18.56 -9.59
CA GLU A 285 10.14 19.55 -10.59
C GLU A 285 9.19 20.62 -10.04
N PHE A 286 8.18 20.21 -9.25
CA PHE A 286 7.08 21.07 -8.81
C PHE A 286 7.11 21.41 -7.31
N GLY A 287 7.95 20.73 -6.52
CA GLY A 287 8.10 21.00 -5.11
C GLY A 287 8.88 22.29 -4.81
N ARG A 288 9.26 22.47 -3.55
CA ARG A 288 9.80 23.71 -2.99
C ARG A 288 10.87 24.43 -3.82
N ASP A 289 11.81 23.71 -4.40
CA ASP A 289 12.98 24.30 -5.08
C ASP A 289 12.94 24.21 -6.62
N GLY A 290 12.08 23.38 -7.20
CA GLY A 290 11.83 23.28 -8.65
C GLY A 290 13.09 23.08 -9.50
N ASP A 291 13.96 22.13 -9.17
CA ASP A 291 15.26 21.91 -9.85
C ASP A 291 15.11 21.04 -11.10
N VAL A 292 14.82 21.69 -12.23
CA VAL A 292 14.66 21.01 -13.53
C VAL A 292 15.97 20.39 -14.03
N ASP A 293 17.13 20.99 -13.72
CA ASP A 293 18.44 20.43 -14.13
C ASP A 293 18.73 19.13 -13.37
N ALA A 294 18.39 19.05 -12.08
CA ALA A 294 18.49 17.82 -11.30
C ALA A 294 17.55 16.72 -11.81
N LEU A 295 16.36 17.10 -12.28
CA LEU A 295 15.42 16.16 -12.90
C LEU A 295 16.00 15.55 -14.17
N GLU A 296 16.56 16.34 -15.10
CA GLU A 296 17.14 15.84 -16.34
C GLU A 296 18.28 14.86 -16.07
N ASP A 297 19.20 15.19 -15.15
CA ASP A 297 20.29 14.32 -14.73
C ASP A 297 19.78 12.98 -14.16
N ARG A 298 18.70 12.99 -13.38
CA ARG A 298 18.08 11.76 -12.85
C ARG A 298 17.46 10.89 -13.93
N LEU A 299 16.71 11.48 -14.86
CA LEU A 299 16.09 10.74 -15.97
C LEU A 299 17.14 10.10 -16.85
N VAL A 300 18.23 10.81 -17.16
CA VAL A 300 19.37 10.25 -17.90
C VAL A 300 20.02 9.09 -17.12
N SER A 301 20.22 9.23 -15.82
CA SER A 301 20.78 8.17 -14.96
C SER A 301 19.86 6.94 -14.90
N ARG A 302 18.55 7.15 -14.80
CA ARG A 302 17.56 6.05 -14.85
C ARG A 302 17.60 5.33 -16.19
N ALA A 303 17.64 6.05 -17.30
CA ALA A 303 17.70 5.45 -18.63
C ALA A 303 18.93 4.56 -18.81
N GLN A 304 20.09 4.97 -18.27
CA GLN A 304 21.33 4.19 -18.31
C GLN A 304 21.27 2.92 -17.44
N SER A 305 20.44 2.90 -16.40
CA SER A 305 20.33 1.83 -15.42
C SER A 305 19.02 1.03 -15.50
N ALA A 306 18.13 1.36 -16.43
CA ALA A 306 16.86 0.67 -16.64
C ALA A 306 17.11 -0.66 -17.39
N LEU A 307 17.10 -1.75 -16.62
CA LEU A 307 17.42 -3.09 -17.10
C LEU A 307 16.17 -3.97 -17.16
N LEU A 308 16.31 -5.15 -17.76
CA LEU A 308 15.32 -6.22 -17.70
C LEU A 308 15.24 -6.80 -16.29
N PRO A 309 14.08 -7.40 -15.85
CA PRO A 309 12.94 -7.80 -16.68
C PRO A 309 12.05 -6.65 -17.16
N ALA A 310 11.13 -6.98 -18.07
CA ALA A 310 10.10 -6.06 -18.55
C ALA A 310 9.15 -5.66 -17.40
N PRO A 311 8.87 -4.38 -17.17
CA PRO A 311 8.01 -3.97 -16.06
C PRO A 311 6.54 -4.39 -16.24
N GLY A 312 6.07 -4.65 -17.45
CA GLY A 312 4.70 -5.07 -17.73
C GLY A 312 4.37 -6.53 -17.40
N ASP A 313 5.40 -7.37 -17.18
CA ASP A 313 5.27 -8.73 -16.63
C ASP A 313 6.59 -9.16 -16.00
N PRO A 314 6.91 -8.67 -14.79
CA PRO A 314 8.19 -8.95 -14.16
C PRO A 314 8.29 -10.38 -13.61
N GLY A 315 7.18 -11.13 -13.62
CA GLY A 315 7.08 -12.43 -12.95
C GLY A 315 7.08 -12.32 -11.43
N ALA A 316 6.70 -13.38 -10.74
CA ALA A 316 6.52 -13.38 -9.28
C ALA A 316 7.79 -12.98 -8.50
N ALA A 317 8.97 -13.40 -8.95
CA ALA A 317 10.22 -13.06 -8.28
C ALA A 317 10.73 -11.64 -8.61
N GLY A 318 10.26 -11.05 -9.69
CA GLY A 318 10.70 -9.74 -10.21
C GLY A 318 9.81 -8.57 -9.83
N LEU A 319 8.76 -8.76 -9.00
CA LEU A 319 7.80 -7.71 -8.65
C LEU A 319 8.47 -6.41 -8.21
N PHE A 320 9.53 -6.51 -7.42
CA PHE A 320 10.26 -5.36 -6.89
C PHE A 320 11.66 -5.20 -7.52
N ASP A 321 11.86 -5.66 -8.75
CA ASP A 321 13.09 -5.39 -9.47
C ASP A 321 13.23 -3.91 -9.84
N PRO A 322 14.44 -3.34 -9.80
CA PRO A 322 14.67 -1.93 -10.13
C PRO A 322 14.13 -1.48 -11.48
N SER A 323 13.94 -2.42 -12.43
CA SER A 323 13.33 -2.11 -13.72
C SER A 323 11.86 -1.70 -13.61
N VAL A 324 11.11 -2.31 -12.69
CA VAL A 324 9.68 -1.98 -12.44
C VAL A 324 9.57 -0.52 -12.04
N TYR A 325 10.41 -0.07 -11.12
CA TYR A 325 10.51 1.32 -10.66
C TYR A 325 11.03 2.27 -11.75
N ARG A 326 12.23 1.99 -12.24
CA ARG A 326 12.96 2.89 -13.11
C ARG A 326 12.39 3.00 -14.50
N ARG A 327 12.12 1.85 -15.13
CA ARG A 327 11.53 1.82 -16.48
C ARG A 327 10.05 2.17 -16.42
N GLY A 328 9.33 1.79 -15.36
CA GLY A 328 7.97 2.25 -15.11
C GLY A 328 7.88 3.77 -15.03
N GLY A 329 8.73 4.42 -14.23
CA GLY A 329 8.79 5.88 -14.16
C GLY A 329 9.17 6.55 -15.48
N LEU A 330 10.13 5.98 -16.23
CA LEU A 330 10.50 6.48 -17.57
C LEU A 330 9.38 6.32 -18.60
N THR A 331 8.54 5.28 -18.46
CA THR A 331 7.34 5.09 -19.29
C THR A 331 6.39 6.27 -19.12
N LEU A 332 6.14 6.69 -17.88
CA LEU A 332 5.28 7.83 -17.57
C LEU A 332 5.86 9.16 -18.05
N HIS A 333 7.15 9.37 -17.83
CA HIS A 333 7.81 10.56 -18.36
C HIS A 333 7.71 10.64 -19.88
N SER A 334 7.99 9.53 -20.58
CA SER A 334 7.90 9.49 -22.05
C SER A 334 6.45 9.61 -22.55
N LEU A 335 5.45 9.11 -21.80
CA LEU A 335 4.05 9.35 -22.07
C LEU A 335 3.75 10.85 -22.00
N ARG A 336 4.18 11.52 -20.92
CA ARG A 336 4.02 12.97 -20.74
C ARG A 336 4.59 13.76 -21.92
N LEU A 337 5.82 13.43 -22.36
CA LEU A 337 6.44 14.05 -23.54
C LEU A 337 5.66 13.76 -24.84
N THR A 338 4.97 12.64 -24.93
CA THR A 338 4.20 12.23 -26.11
C THR A 338 2.87 12.94 -26.21
N VAL A 339 2.14 13.07 -25.08
CA VAL A 339 0.75 13.62 -25.05
C VAL A 339 0.70 15.08 -24.61
N GLY A 340 1.79 15.60 -23.99
CA GLY A 340 1.87 16.94 -23.41
C GLY A 340 1.38 16.98 -21.96
N ASP A 341 1.81 18.02 -21.23
CA ASP A 341 1.59 18.17 -19.79
C ASP A 341 0.11 18.17 -19.42
N ASP A 342 -0.70 19.01 -20.06
CA ASP A 342 -2.11 19.17 -19.74
C ASP A 342 -2.85 17.81 -19.83
N VAL A 343 -2.68 17.10 -20.93
CA VAL A 343 -3.30 15.79 -21.13
C VAL A 343 -2.76 14.74 -20.18
N PHE A 344 -1.46 14.75 -19.90
CA PHE A 344 -0.83 13.80 -18.98
C PHE A 344 -1.40 13.94 -17.56
N PHE A 345 -1.46 15.14 -17.00
CA PHE A 345 -2.01 15.36 -15.67
C PHE A 345 -3.52 15.12 -15.62
N ASP A 346 -4.24 15.39 -16.70
CA ASP A 346 -5.66 15.00 -16.80
C ASP A 346 -5.83 13.47 -16.76
N ILE A 347 -4.94 12.70 -17.40
CA ILE A 347 -4.93 11.23 -17.31
C ILE A 347 -4.73 10.79 -15.85
N LEU A 348 -3.76 11.36 -15.11
CA LEU A 348 -3.50 10.97 -13.73
C LEU A 348 -4.70 11.27 -12.80
N LYS A 349 -5.33 12.43 -12.97
CA LYS A 349 -6.53 12.81 -12.20
C LYS A 349 -7.72 11.91 -12.52
N GLU A 350 -7.99 11.69 -13.81
CA GLU A 350 -9.11 10.85 -14.25
C GLU A 350 -8.90 9.37 -13.86
N TRP A 351 -7.65 8.88 -13.83
CA TRP A 351 -7.32 7.55 -13.31
C TRP A 351 -7.81 7.38 -11.87
N ASN A 352 -7.50 8.33 -11.02
CA ASN A 352 -7.91 8.31 -9.61
C ASN A 352 -9.42 8.48 -9.43
N ILE A 353 -10.08 9.26 -10.28
CA ILE A 353 -11.54 9.44 -10.23
C ILE A 353 -12.27 8.17 -10.71
N ARG A 354 -11.82 7.61 -11.86
CA ARG A 354 -12.53 6.53 -12.55
C ARG A 354 -12.38 5.18 -11.86
N TYR A 355 -11.19 4.90 -11.33
CA TYR A 355 -10.84 3.61 -10.74
C TYR A 355 -10.65 3.65 -9.22
N GLY A 356 -10.78 4.83 -8.60
CA GLY A 356 -10.59 5.04 -7.17
C GLY A 356 -11.46 4.14 -6.31
N GLY A 357 -10.88 3.63 -5.21
CA GLY A 357 -11.48 2.64 -4.32
C GLY A 357 -11.55 1.23 -4.91
N GLY A 358 -11.06 1.04 -6.14
CA GLY A 358 -11.07 -0.23 -6.86
C GLY A 358 -9.68 -0.72 -7.26
N SER A 359 -9.66 -1.56 -8.29
CA SER A 359 -8.44 -2.12 -8.88
C SER A 359 -8.49 -1.99 -10.40
N ALA A 360 -7.34 -1.76 -11.02
CA ALA A 360 -7.25 -1.61 -12.47
C ALA A 360 -5.97 -2.26 -13.04
N SER A 361 -5.97 -2.51 -14.34
CA SER A 361 -4.90 -3.17 -15.05
C SER A 361 -4.12 -2.19 -15.95
N THR A 362 -2.97 -2.63 -16.44
CA THR A 362 -2.22 -1.93 -17.49
C THR A 362 -3.10 -1.63 -18.71
N ALA A 363 -3.97 -2.56 -19.11
CA ALA A 363 -4.88 -2.35 -20.24
C ALA A 363 -5.88 -1.21 -20.01
N ASP A 364 -6.36 -1.06 -18.76
CA ASP A 364 -7.26 0.04 -18.38
C ASP A 364 -6.53 1.38 -18.45
N PHE A 365 -5.26 1.45 -18.02
CA PHE A 365 -4.45 2.66 -18.11
C PHE A 365 -4.14 3.06 -19.55
N VAL A 366 -3.82 2.08 -20.41
CA VAL A 366 -3.64 2.30 -21.85
C VAL A 366 -4.91 2.86 -22.47
N ALA A 367 -6.06 2.22 -22.23
CA ALA A 367 -7.34 2.65 -22.76
C ALA A 367 -7.72 4.07 -22.33
N LEU A 368 -7.51 4.42 -21.05
CA LEU A 368 -7.73 5.77 -20.53
C LEU A 368 -6.81 6.79 -21.22
N SER A 369 -5.53 6.44 -21.37
CA SER A 369 -4.55 7.31 -22.01
C SER A 369 -4.89 7.57 -23.48
N GLU A 370 -5.33 6.55 -24.22
CA GLU A 370 -5.79 6.68 -25.60
C GLU A 370 -7.08 7.52 -25.71
N GLU A 371 -8.03 7.32 -24.79
CA GLU A 371 -9.30 8.08 -24.73
C GLU A 371 -9.03 9.58 -24.56
N LEU A 372 -8.20 9.96 -23.58
CA LEU A 372 -7.98 11.37 -23.24
C LEU A 372 -7.02 12.08 -24.21
N SER A 373 -6.02 11.37 -24.72
CA SER A 373 -5.07 11.95 -25.67
C SER A 373 -5.57 11.97 -27.11
N GLY A 374 -6.51 11.09 -27.47
CA GLY A 374 -6.92 10.84 -28.84
C GLY A 374 -5.85 10.19 -29.72
N ALA A 375 -4.78 9.66 -29.11
CA ALA A 375 -3.66 9.02 -29.79
C ALA A 375 -3.72 7.49 -29.64
N GLU A 376 -3.19 6.75 -30.63
CA GLU A 376 -3.01 5.31 -30.54
C GLU A 376 -1.70 5.04 -29.76
N LEU A 377 -1.79 4.55 -28.52
CA LEU A 377 -0.67 4.41 -27.58
C LEU A 377 -0.28 2.95 -27.31
N SER A 378 -1.05 1.97 -27.79
CA SER A 378 -0.79 0.54 -27.54
C SER A 378 0.65 0.15 -27.93
N SER A 379 1.14 0.55 -29.11
CA SER A 379 2.55 0.27 -29.52
C SER A 379 3.58 1.00 -28.69
N PHE A 380 3.25 2.17 -28.13
CA PHE A 380 4.11 2.89 -27.21
C PHE A 380 4.28 2.08 -25.90
N PHE A 381 3.19 1.66 -25.28
CA PHE A 381 3.25 0.88 -24.05
C PHE A 381 3.90 -0.50 -24.26
N ASP A 382 3.63 -1.18 -25.37
CA ASP A 382 4.32 -2.44 -25.74
C ASP A 382 5.84 -2.27 -25.79
N ALA A 383 6.33 -1.14 -26.34
CA ALA A 383 7.76 -0.86 -26.41
C ALA A 383 8.38 -0.51 -25.05
N TRP A 384 7.65 0.22 -24.21
CA TRP A 384 8.17 0.66 -22.92
C TRP A 384 8.04 -0.41 -21.82
N LEU A 385 6.97 -1.19 -21.81
CA LEU A 385 6.67 -2.20 -20.78
C LEU A 385 7.10 -3.62 -21.18
N GLY A 386 7.39 -3.87 -22.45
CA GLY A 386 7.75 -5.19 -22.97
C GLY A 386 9.24 -5.53 -22.84
N ASP A 387 9.61 -6.75 -23.29
CA ASP A 387 10.98 -7.32 -23.21
C ASP A 387 12.02 -6.67 -24.14
N GLY A 388 11.63 -5.69 -24.92
CA GLY A 388 12.49 -5.00 -25.87
C GLY A 388 13.58 -4.14 -25.20
N ALA A 389 14.54 -3.68 -26.03
CA ALA A 389 15.47 -2.63 -25.61
C ALA A 389 14.69 -1.37 -25.19
N LEU A 390 15.24 -0.64 -24.21
CA LEU A 390 14.65 0.62 -23.77
C LEU A 390 14.52 1.57 -24.96
N PRO A 391 13.31 2.10 -25.26
CA PRO A 391 13.16 3.13 -26.27
C PRO A 391 13.98 4.38 -25.92
N PRO A 392 14.41 5.19 -26.91
CA PRO A 392 15.07 6.45 -26.61
C PRO A 392 14.11 7.41 -25.89
N LEU A 393 14.59 8.08 -24.85
CA LEU A 393 13.91 9.24 -24.29
C LEU A 393 13.76 10.29 -25.40
N ARG A 394 12.58 10.77 -25.62
CA ARG A 394 12.28 11.75 -26.69
C ARG A 394 12.28 13.15 -26.13
#